data_50def2b01e810e02dce64601e013315e
#
_entry.id   50def2b01e810e02dce64601e013315e
#
_cell.length_a   1.000
_cell.length_b   1.000
_cell.length_c   1.000
_cell.angle_alpha   90.00
_cell.angle_beta   90.00
_cell.angle_gamma   90.00
#
_symmetry.space_group_name_H-M   'P 1'
#
loop_
_entity.id
_entity.type
_entity.pdbx_description
1 polymer ?
#
loop_
_entity_poly.entity_id
_entity_poly.type
_entity_poly.pdbx_seq_one_letter_code
_entity_poly.pdbx_strand_id
1 'polypeptide(L)'
;MNNSNLLLKNGSKIAIIGGGPGGSFFAHFASRYAKEAGIDISIKIYDRKSFCQRGPRGCNMCAGVISENLFNNLEKEGIHIADFCVQRKIEGYCLQTQDESVSLH
;
A
#
# COMPACT_ATOMS: atom_id res chain seq x y z
N MET A 1 15.35 -28.77 1.07
CA MET A 1 14.05 -28.28 1.60
C MET A 1 12.96 -28.67 0.62
N ASN A 2 11.97 -29.41 1.07
CA ASN A 2 10.79 -29.71 0.26
C ASN A 2 9.97 -28.43 0.10
N ASN A 3 9.99 -27.80 -1.08
CA ASN A 3 9.25 -26.58 -1.42
C ASN A 3 7.71 -26.75 -1.35
N SER A 4 7.21 -27.97 -1.17
CA SER A 4 5.78 -28.29 -1.14
C SER A 4 5.03 -27.66 0.05
N ASN A 5 5.74 -27.33 1.13
CA ASN A 5 5.12 -26.74 2.33
C ASN A 5 4.96 -25.20 2.26
N LEU A 6 5.52 -24.56 1.23
CA LEU A 6 5.44 -23.10 1.03
C LEU A 6 4.36 -22.69 0.02
N LEU A 7 3.71 -23.66 -0.62
CA LEU A 7 2.63 -23.36 -1.57
C LEU A 7 1.31 -23.11 -0.85
N LEU A 8 0.63 -22.04 -1.22
CA LEU A 8 -0.73 -21.75 -0.76
C LEU A 8 -1.70 -22.76 -1.39
N LYS A 9 -2.63 -23.22 -0.59
CA LYS A 9 -3.70 -24.14 -0.96
C LYS A 9 -5.02 -23.73 -0.30
N ASN A 10 -6.10 -24.39 -0.68
CA ASN A 10 -7.40 -24.16 -0.03
C ASN A 10 -7.30 -24.25 1.48
N GLY A 11 -7.86 -23.27 2.17
CA GLY A 11 -7.83 -23.18 3.62
C GLY A 11 -6.55 -22.60 4.20
N SER A 12 -5.57 -22.19 3.36
CA SER A 12 -4.35 -21.52 3.85
C SER A 12 -4.70 -20.23 4.60
N LYS A 13 -4.00 -20.03 5.72
CA LYS A 13 -4.14 -18.84 6.56
C LYS A 13 -2.86 -18.01 6.50
N ILE A 14 -3.01 -16.73 6.21
CA ILE A 14 -1.92 -15.77 6.10
C ILE A 14 -2.08 -14.72 7.18
N ALA A 15 -1.04 -14.51 7.98
CA ALA A 15 -0.96 -13.40 8.90
C ALA A 15 0.00 -12.34 8.35
N ILE A 16 -0.45 -11.11 8.23
CA ILE A 16 0.34 -9.98 7.79
C ILE A 16 0.60 -9.08 8.99
N ILE A 17 1.85 -8.82 9.28
CA ILE A 17 2.24 -7.91 10.34
C ILE A 17 2.55 -6.54 9.74
N GLY A 18 1.68 -5.59 10.01
CA GLY A 18 1.71 -4.24 9.46
C GLY A 18 0.68 -3.99 8.37
N GLY A 19 -0.22 -3.04 8.60
CA GLY A 19 -1.30 -2.61 7.69
C GLY A 19 -0.94 -1.38 6.87
N GLY A 20 0.35 -1.07 6.73
CA GLY A 20 0.81 -0.02 5.83
C GLY A 20 0.69 -0.41 4.36
N PRO A 21 1.22 0.42 3.43
CA PRO A 21 1.11 0.16 1.98
C PRO A 21 1.59 -1.24 1.58
N GLY A 22 2.73 -1.68 2.10
CA GLY A 22 3.29 -3.00 1.78
C GLY A 22 2.35 -4.16 2.17
N GLY A 23 1.89 -4.16 3.42
CA GLY A 23 0.97 -5.20 3.91
C GLY A 23 -0.39 -5.15 3.22
N SER A 24 -0.92 -3.96 3.00
CA SER A 24 -2.23 -3.77 2.34
C SER A 24 -2.20 -4.20 0.87
N PHE A 25 -1.17 -3.83 0.11
CA PHE A 25 -1.01 -4.26 -1.28
C PHE A 25 -0.74 -5.75 -1.38
N PHE A 26 0.09 -6.30 -0.49
CA PHE A 26 0.28 -7.75 -0.45
C PHE A 26 -1.06 -8.47 -0.24
N ALA A 27 -1.87 -8.04 0.71
CA ALA A 27 -3.18 -8.63 0.96
C ALA A 27 -4.10 -8.56 -0.27
N HIS A 28 -4.13 -7.39 -0.93
CA HIS A 28 -4.92 -7.19 -2.15
C HIS A 28 -4.51 -8.17 -3.26
N PHE A 29 -3.23 -8.20 -3.60
CA PHE A 29 -2.74 -9.05 -4.68
C PHE A 29 -2.81 -10.54 -4.34
N ALA A 30 -2.50 -10.92 -3.10
CA ALA A 30 -2.62 -12.32 -2.66
C ALA A 30 -4.08 -12.80 -2.77
N SER A 31 -5.05 -11.97 -2.36
CA SER A 31 -6.47 -12.28 -2.50
C SER A 31 -6.90 -12.42 -3.95
N ARG A 32 -6.43 -11.51 -4.83
CA ARG A 32 -6.73 -11.56 -6.26
C ARG A 32 -6.17 -12.82 -6.91
N TYR A 33 -4.88 -13.10 -6.71
CA TYR A 33 -4.25 -14.28 -7.30
C TYR A 33 -4.82 -15.59 -6.75
N ALA A 34 -5.17 -15.65 -5.47
CA ALA A 34 -5.85 -16.81 -4.91
C ALA A 34 -7.20 -17.05 -5.60
N LYS A 35 -7.98 -15.99 -5.80
CA LYS A 35 -9.25 -16.06 -6.53
C LYS A 35 -9.06 -16.52 -7.97
N GLU A 36 -8.08 -15.98 -8.69
CA GLU A 36 -7.74 -16.40 -10.05
C GLU A 36 -7.29 -17.86 -10.12
N ALA A 37 -6.57 -18.34 -9.10
CA ALA A 37 -6.14 -19.74 -8.98
C ALA A 37 -7.24 -20.69 -8.47
N GLY A 38 -8.42 -20.17 -8.12
CA GLY A 38 -9.53 -20.97 -7.61
C GLY A 38 -9.27 -21.55 -6.21
N ILE A 39 -8.41 -20.91 -5.40
CA ILE A 39 -8.13 -21.32 -4.04
C ILE A 39 -8.73 -20.32 -3.04
N ASP A 40 -9.25 -20.87 -1.94
CA ASP A 40 -9.79 -20.10 -0.85
C ASP A 40 -8.74 -19.92 0.25
N ILE A 41 -8.45 -18.67 0.60
CA ILE A 41 -7.47 -18.30 1.62
C ILE A 41 -8.05 -17.32 2.62
N SER A 42 -7.53 -17.34 3.84
CA SER A 42 -7.88 -16.39 4.89
C SER A 42 -6.69 -15.49 5.18
N ILE A 43 -6.88 -14.18 5.06
CA ILE A 43 -5.84 -13.19 5.36
C ILE A 43 -6.25 -12.38 6.58
N LYS A 44 -5.35 -12.25 7.55
CA LYS A 44 -5.50 -11.36 8.69
C LYS A 44 -4.34 -10.38 8.73
N ILE A 45 -4.66 -9.09 8.83
CA ILE A 45 -3.69 -8.02 8.98
C ILE A 45 -3.68 -7.57 10.44
N TYR A 46 -2.50 -7.55 11.03
CA TYR A 46 -2.27 -7.08 12.40
C TYR A 46 -1.49 -5.77 12.35
N ASP A 47 -2.06 -4.72 12.89
CA ASP A 47 -1.41 -3.42 13.01
C ASP A 47 -1.65 -2.85 14.42
N ARG A 48 -0.64 -2.20 14.95
CA ARG A 48 -0.76 -1.48 16.23
C ARG A 48 -1.44 -0.12 16.10
N LYS A 49 -1.56 0.39 14.86
CA LYS A 49 -2.18 1.68 14.58
C LYS A 49 -3.69 1.55 14.46
N SER A 50 -4.38 2.56 14.94
CA SER A 50 -5.81 2.72 14.71
C SER A 50 -6.00 3.77 13.62
N PHE A 51 -6.20 3.35 12.38
CA PHE A 51 -6.34 4.23 11.22
C PHE A 51 -7.55 5.18 11.28
N CYS A 52 -8.42 5.01 12.27
CA CYS A 52 -9.49 5.96 12.60
C CYS A 52 -9.02 7.18 13.42
N GLN A 53 -7.77 7.15 13.93
CA GLN A 53 -7.21 8.24 14.72
C GLN A 53 -6.29 9.10 13.85
N ARG A 54 -6.18 10.39 14.22
CA ARG A 54 -5.25 11.30 13.58
C ARG A 54 -3.85 11.20 14.20
N GLY A 55 -2.84 11.66 13.45
CA GLY A 55 -1.46 11.72 13.88
C GLY A 55 -0.79 10.35 14.04
N PRO A 56 0.27 10.24 14.85
CA PRO A 56 1.11 9.03 14.93
C PRO A 56 0.40 7.75 15.35
N ARG A 57 -0.75 7.89 16.02
CA ARG A 57 -1.55 6.73 16.44
C ARG A 57 -2.33 6.09 15.29
N GLY A 58 -2.64 6.85 14.24
CA GLY A 58 -3.42 6.41 13.10
C GLY A 58 -2.74 6.60 11.75
N CYS A 59 -1.60 7.29 11.70
CA CYS A 59 -0.91 7.65 10.47
C CYS A 59 0.53 7.13 10.48
N ASN A 60 1.03 6.71 9.33
CA ASN A 60 2.42 6.28 9.17
C ASN A 60 3.42 7.44 9.09
N MET A 61 2.94 8.68 9.14
CA MET A 61 3.75 9.91 9.11
C MET A 61 4.67 9.97 7.88
N CYS A 62 4.22 9.43 6.76
CA CYS A 62 4.91 9.59 5.47
C CYS A 62 4.62 11.00 4.91
N ALA A 63 5.35 11.39 3.85
CA ALA A 63 5.11 12.65 3.16
C ALA A 63 3.73 12.70 2.47
N GLY A 64 3.09 11.56 2.27
CA GLY A 64 1.79 11.46 1.62
C GLY A 64 1.83 11.76 0.12
N VAL A 65 3.01 11.76 -0.48
CA VAL A 65 3.21 12.02 -1.91
C VAL A 65 3.27 10.71 -2.66
N ILE A 66 2.43 10.55 -3.67
CA ILE A 66 2.42 9.41 -4.57
C ILE A 66 2.62 9.87 -6.01
N SER A 67 3.26 9.03 -6.82
CA SER A 67 3.44 9.32 -8.24
C SER A 67 2.13 9.13 -9.01
N GLU A 68 2.00 9.84 -10.12
CA GLU A 68 0.88 9.67 -11.05
C GLU A 68 0.78 8.21 -11.57
N ASN A 69 1.92 7.57 -11.82
CA ASN A 69 1.95 6.17 -12.22
C ASN A 69 1.35 5.24 -11.16
N LEU A 70 1.65 5.47 -9.88
CA LEU A 70 1.04 4.70 -8.80
C LEU A 70 -0.46 4.95 -8.74
N PHE A 71 -0.89 6.20 -8.85
CA PHE A 71 -2.31 6.55 -8.89
C PHE A 71 -3.04 5.81 -10.02
N ASN A 72 -2.51 5.89 -11.23
CA ASN A 72 -3.09 5.23 -12.40
C ASN A 72 -3.11 3.69 -12.27
N ASN A 73 -2.10 3.10 -11.65
CA ASN A 73 -2.06 1.66 -11.40
C ASN A 73 -3.11 1.22 -10.37
N LEU A 74 -3.32 2.01 -9.33
CA LEU A 74 -4.38 1.75 -8.34
C LEU A 74 -5.76 1.77 -9.00
N GLU A 75 -6.03 2.76 -9.86
CA GLU A 75 -7.27 2.84 -10.62
C GLU A 75 -7.49 1.59 -11.50
N LYS A 76 -6.44 1.10 -12.18
CA LYS A 76 -6.50 -0.13 -12.99
C LYS A 76 -6.81 -1.37 -12.14
N GLU A 77 -6.38 -1.39 -10.90
CA GLU A 77 -6.67 -2.47 -9.93
C GLU A 77 -8.05 -2.32 -9.27
N GLY A 78 -8.83 -1.31 -9.65
CA GLY A 78 -10.14 -1.01 -9.06
C GLY A 78 -10.05 -0.38 -7.67
N ILE A 79 -8.89 0.16 -7.30
CA ILE A 79 -8.69 0.89 -6.04
C ILE A 79 -8.80 2.39 -6.34
N HIS A 80 -9.97 2.94 -6.08
CA HIS A 80 -10.23 4.36 -6.27
C HIS A 80 -9.78 5.18 -5.06
N ILE A 81 -8.90 6.14 -5.30
CA ILE A 81 -8.56 7.14 -4.30
C ILE A 81 -9.64 8.22 -4.35
N ALA A 82 -10.37 8.35 -3.27
CA ALA A 82 -11.44 9.34 -3.18
C ALA A 82 -10.87 10.77 -3.31
N ASP A 83 -11.57 11.64 -4.06
CA ASP A 83 -11.12 13.01 -4.34
C ASP A 83 -10.76 13.80 -3.09
N PHE A 84 -11.50 13.60 -1.98
CA PHE A 84 -11.21 14.27 -0.73
C PHE A 84 -9.88 13.84 -0.08
N CYS A 85 -9.29 12.72 -0.51
CA CYS A 85 -7.97 12.29 -0.06
C CYS A 85 -6.85 13.04 -0.78
N VAL A 86 -7.11 13.55 -1.99
CA VAL A 86 -6.15 14.30 -2.79
C VAL A 86 -6.14 15.76 -2.32
N GLN A 87 -5.12 16.11 -1.56
CA GLN A 87 -5.01 17.46 -1.00
C GLN A 87 -4.51 18.46 -2.03
N ARG A 88 -3.55 18.05 -2.87
CA ARG A 88 -2.94 18.92 -3.88
C ARG A 88 -2.19 18.10 -4.94
N LYS A 89 -2.16 18.60 -6.16
CA LYS A 89 -1.25 18.12 -7.20
C LYS A 89 0.10 18.79 -7.02
N ILE A 90 1.16 18.01 -7.23
CA ILE A 90 2.56 18.46 -7.15
C ILE A 90 3.11 18.49 -8.57
N GLU A 91 3.65 19.63 -8.96
CA GLU A 91 4.18 19.85 -10.31
C GLU A 91 5.70 19.70 -10.39
N GLY A 92 6.39 19.70 -9.24
CA GLY A 92 7.83 19.59 -9.19
C GLY A 92 8.39 19.58 -7.79
N TYR A 93 9.69 19.57 -7.70
CA TYR A 93 10.45 19.57 -6.45
C TYR A 93 11.46 20.72 -6.45
N CYS A 94 11.67 21.31 -5.30
CA CYS A 94 12.75 22.23 -5.06
C CYS A 94 13.74 21.61 -4.08
N LEU A 95 14.96 21.36 -4.55
CA LEU A 95 16.07 20.94 -3.71
C LEU A 95 16.78 22.20 -3.20
N GLN A 96 16.85 22.33 -1.89
CA GLN A 96 17.53 23.46 -1.24
C GLN A 96 18.69 22.95 -0.40
N THR A 97 19.84 23.58 -0.59
CA THR A 97 20.98 23.49 0.32
C THR A 97 21.14 24.82 1.05
N GLN A 98 22.16 24.97 1.89
CA GLN A 98 22.42 26.25 2.56
C GLN A 98 22.73 27.38 1.56
N ASP A 99 23.33 27.05 0.42
CA ASP A 99 23.85 28.03 -0.52
C ASP A 99 23.15 28.04 -1.89
N GLU A 100 22.42 26.97 -2.22
CA GLU A 100 21.82 26.80 -3.56
C GLU A 100 20.41 26.20 -3.52
N SER A 101 19.61 26.53 -4.53
CA SER A 101 18.32 25.88 -4.78
C SER A 101 18.18 25.47 -6.24
N VAL A 102 17.66 24.28 -6.48
CA VAL A 102 17.39 23.75 -7.81
C VAL A 102 15.94 23.28 -7.88
N SER A 103 15.19 23.81 -8.82
CA SER A 103 13.81 23.37 -9.10
C SER A 103 13.80 22.36 -10.23
N LEU A 104 13.11 21.24 -9.98
CA LEU A 104 12.88 20.16 -10.94
C LEU A 104 11.37 20.08 -11.24
N HIS A 105 11.01 20.17 -12.51
CA HIS A 105 9.63 20.12 -12.99
C HIS A 105 9.36 18.82 -13.74
#